data_44d2ffc3231b910b40335ae20c9bfa3a
#
_entry.id   44d2ffc3231b910b40335ae20c9bfa3a
#
_cell.length_a   1.000
_cell.length_b   1.000
_cell.length_c   1.000
_cell.angle_alpha   90.00
_cell.angle_beta   90.00
_cell.angle_gamma   90.00
#
_symmetry.space_group_name_H-M   'P 1'
#
loop_
_entity.id
_entity.type
_entity.pdbx_description
1 polymer ?
#
loop_
_entity_poly.entity_id
_entity_poly.type
_entity_poly.pdbx_seq_one_letter_code
_entity_poly.pdbx_strand_id
1 'polypeptide(L)'
;MVATMITPQLVPLRRLLRQPAWHAPTVQTHILQSSARCRQVCLRRYHPGVGASPTAQLIRSPSRFRRVITFGAFGLLFAGLGFAAAASPLVPGLLDATRHRSDEDSLRAYVPEDDEARAVDDFINRHTLAEEMRQNPDMVESRPHMRLPDALRRHNLTGGTLLGPGRITVPPVCWTEKGGKSLVSISHLGTDMCGHPGIVHGGLLATMLDEGLARCCFGALPHNVGVTAKLEINYRKPVHAGTYVVLRARTTRVEGRKAWVEGQLETLAANGEEPVILAQASALFVSPRFASVMAKLNATS
;
A
#
# COMPACT_ATOMS: atom_id res chain seq x y z
N MET A 1 52.99 19.87 30.41
CA MET A 1 51.82 20.75 30.30
C MET A 1 50.58 19.89 30.40
N VAL A 2 49.74 20.21 31.35
CA VAL A 2 48.71 19.40 31.98
C VAL A 2 47.54 19.13 31.03
N ALA A 3 47.21 17.87 30.77
CA ALA A 3 45.97 17.45 30.05
C ALA A 3 44.85 17.28 31.07
N THR A 4 43.85 18.12 30.97
CA THR A 4 42.64 18.08 31.81
C THR A 4 41.68 17.06 31.24
N MET A 5 41.47 15.93 31.91
CA MET A 5 40.42 14.96 31.64
C MET A 5 39.10 15.53 32.12
N ILE A 6 38.14 15.64 31.18
CA ILE A 6 36.73 15.93 31.47
C ILE A 6 35.98 14.61 31.51
N THR A 7 35.54 14.20 32.69
CA THR A 7 34.65 13.06 32.93
C THR A 7 33.22 13.47 32.64
N PRO A 8 32.42 12.70 31.87
CA PRO A 8 31.00 12.97 31.70
C PRO A 8 30.22 12.43 32.90
N GLN A 9 29.44 13.30 33.53
CA GLN A 9 28.48 12.93 34.57
C GLN A 9 27.28 12.19 33.98
N LEU A 10 27.05 11.00 34.53
CA LEU A 10 25.84 10.21 34.32
C LEU A 10 24.63 10.84 35.01
N VAL A 11 23.66 11.33 34.27
CA VAL A 11 22.34 11.75 34.77
C VAL A 11 21.44 10.53 34.88
N PRO A 12 20.77 10.24 36.02
CA PRO A 12 19.93 9.08 36.19
C PRO A 12 18.57 9.26 35.46
N LEU A 13 18.27 8.37 34.56
CA LEU A 13 16.99 8.23 33.86
C LEU A 13 15.93 7.64 34.80
N ARG A 14 15.31 8.46 35.63
CA ARG A 14 14.09 8.10 36.39
C ARG A 14 13.19 9.31 36.49
N ARG A 15 12.33 9.50 35.46
CA ARG A 15 11.01 10.20 35.49
C ARG A 15 10.61 10.50 34.07
N LEU A 16 9.70 9.67 33.56
CA LEU A 16 8.71 10.05 32.51
C LEU A 16 7.93 8.78 32.06
N LEU A 17 7.23 8.15 33.01
CA LEU A 17 6.12 7.29 32.69
C LEU A 17 4.92 7.79 33.52
N ARG A 18 4.26 8.83 33.03
CA ARG A 18 2.86 9.13 33.37
C ARG A 18 2.05 8.99 32.10
N GLN A 19 1.37 7.86 31.98
CA GLN A 19 0.31 7.68 30.99
C GLN A 19 -0.90 8.51 31.43
N PRO A 20 -1.57 9.25 30.54
CA PRO A 20 -2.86 9.84 30.84
C PRO A 20 -3.94 8.74 30.84
N ALA A 21 -4.68 8.66 31.94
CA ALA A 21 -5.85 7.80 32.09
C ALA A 21 -6.95 8.26 31.11
N TRP A 22 -7.39 7.37 30.24
CA TRP A 22 -8.56 7.55 29.40
C TRP A 22 -9.81 7.36 30.27
N HIS A 23 -10.54 8.45 30.56
CA HIS A 23 -11.87 8.37 31.15
C HIS A 23 -12.87 7.95 30.07
N ALA A 24 -13.43 6.75 30.20
CA ALA A 24 -14.58 6.31 29.44
C ALA A 24 -15.84 7.04 29.95
N PRO A 25 -16.73 7.53 29.08
CA PRO A 25 -18.00 8.10 29.51
C PRO A 25 -18.94 6.99 30.01
N THR A 26 -19.40 7.15 31.25
CA THR A 26 -20.42 6.30 31.87
C THR A 26 -21.76 6.61 31.22
N VAL A 27 -22.32 5.63 30.50
CA VAL A 27 -23.70 5.70 30.00
C VAL A 27 -24.64 5.37 31.15
N GLN A 28 -25.37 6.38 31.62
CA GLN A 28 -26.47 6.21 32.58
C GLN A 28 -27.68 5.62 31.85
N THR A 29 -27.99 4.37 32.15
CA THR A 29 -29.25 3.71 31.76
C THR A 29 -30.37 4.20 32.65
N HIS A 30 -31.28 5.03 32.14
CA HIS A 30 -32.55 5.35 32.77
C HIS A 30 -33.51 4.17 32.62
N ILE A 31 -33.76 3.47 33.75
CA ILE A 31 -34.83 2.49 33.86
C ILE A 31 -36.13 3.25 34.04
N LEU A 32 -36.98 3.27 33.02
CA LEU A 32 -38.37 3.74 33.15
C LEU A 32 -39.22 2.61 33.75
N GLN A 33 -39.56 2.79 35.01
CA GLN A 33 -40.65 2.05 35.66
C GLN A 33 -41.98 2.51 35.06
N SER A 34 -42.68 1.67 34.32
CA SER A 34 -44.07 1.88 33.97
C SER A 34 -44.97 1.01 34.84
N SER A 35 -45.77 1.69 35.62
CA SER A 35 -46.77 1.24 36.55
C SER A 35 -47.87 0.41 35.90
N ALA A 36 -48.21 -0.67 36.58
CA ALA A 36 -49.41 -1.49 36.35
C ALA A 36 -50.70 -0.67 36.50
N ARG A 37 -51.59 -0.69 35.54
CA ARG A 37 -53.02 -0.31 35.71
C ARG A 37 -53.93 -1.41 35.24
N CYS A 38 -54.59 -1.94 36.22
CA CYS A 38 -55.98 -2.34 36.40
C CYS A 38 -56.72 -2.92 35.17
N ARG A 39 -56.99 -4.23 35.29
CA ARG A 39 -58.06 -4.92 34.54
C ARG A 39 -59.42 -4.55 35.14
N GLN A 40 -60.27 -3.88 34.38
CA GLN A 40 -61.71 -3.87 34.65
C GLN A 40 -62.37 -4.95 33.79
N VAL A 41 -62.93 -5.95 34.45
CA VAL A 41 -63.75 -7.00 33.87
C VAL A 41 -65.16 -6.47 33.73
N CYS A 42 -65.69 -6.23 32.53
CA CYS A 42 -67.08 -6.03 32.25
C CYS A 42 -67.77 -7.35 31.97
N LEU A 43 -68.49 -7.84 32.95
CA LEU A 43 -69.47 -8.93 32.79
C LEU A 43 -70.68 -8.41 32.03
N ARG A 44 -70.90 -8.78 30.80
CA ARG A 44 -72.15 -8.55 30.04
C ARG A 44 -72.96 -9.81 30.04
N ARG A 45 -74.18 -9.69 30.55
CA ARG A 45 -75.21 -10.76 30.67
C ARG A 45 -75.56 -11.30 29.28
N TYR A 46 -75.71 -12.60 29.22
CA TYR A 46 -76.12 -13.40 28.07
C TYR A 46 -77.66 -13.44 28.01
N HIS A 47 -78.23 -13.11 26.83
CA HIS A 47 -79.59 -13.45 26.45
C HIS A 47 -79.58 -14.50 25.37
N PRO A 48 -80.31 -15.61 25.45
CA PRO A 48 -80.39 -16.56 24.36
C PRO A 48 -81.52 -16.15 23.39
N GLY A 49 -81.12 -15.90 22.11
CA GLY A 49 -82.04 -15.70 21.00
C GLY A 49 -81.71 -16.71 19.89
N VAL A 50 -82.72 -17.50 19.54
CA VAL A 50 -82.73 -18.55 18.53
C VAL A 50 -82.60 -17.93 17.13
N GLY A 51 -81.80 -18.52 16.23
CA GLY A 51 -82.01 -18.34 14.78
C GLY A 51 -80.75 -18.35 13.94
N ALA A 52 -80.71 -19.36 13.03
CA ALA A 52 -80.01 -19.41 11.74
C ALA A 52 -78.47 -19.49 11.70
N SER A 53 -78.01 -20.64 11.29
CA SER A 53 -76.65 -20.92 10.85
C SER A 53 -76.33 -20.22 9.51
N PRO A 54 -75.27 -19.41 9.45
CA PRO A 54 -74.49 -19.27 8.26
C PRO A 54 -73.19 -20.08 8.39
N THR A 55 -72.85 -20.81 7.39
CA THR A 55 -71.58 -21.51 7.17
C THR A 55 -70.43 -20.50 7.32
N ALA A 56 -69.88 -20.36 8.52
CA ALA A 56 -68.69 -19.56 8.74
C ALA A 56 -67.50 -20.28 8.11
N GLN A 57 -67.05 -19.81 6.98
CA GLN A 57 -65.72 -20.15 6.46
C GLN A 57 -64.73 -19.68 7.50
N LEU A 58 -64.07 -20.65 8.14
CA LEU A 58 -62.95 -20.41 9.06
C LEU A 58 -61.77 -19.83 8.26
N ILE A 59 -61.72 -18.51 8.11
CA ILE A 59 -60.53 -17.82 7.69
C ILE A 59 -59.50 -18.02 8.83
N ARG A 60 -58.67 -19.05 8.69
CA ARG A 60 -57.55 -19.29 9.61
C ARG A 60 -56.63 -18.08 9.57
N SER A 61 -56.72 -17.22 10.56
CA SER A 61 -55.76 -16.15 10.74
C SER A 61 -54.35 -16.75 10.90
N PRO A 62 -53.35 -16.27 10.17
CA PRO A 62 -52.00 -16.81 10.23
C PRO A 62 -51.50 -16.70 11.68
N SER A 63 -50.88 -17.79 12.18
CA SER A 63 -50.38 -17.86 13.57
C SER A 63 -49.43 -16.68 13.81
N ARG A 64 -49.45 -16.13 15.04
CA ARG A 64 -48.55 -15.00 15.42
C ARG A 64 -47.09 -15.29 15.09
N PHE A 65 -46.67 -16.55 15.18
CA PHE A 65 -45.34 -17.04 14.83
C PHE A 65 -45.01 -16.85 13.32
N ARG A 66 -45.93 -17.17 12.42
CA ARG A 66 -45.77 -16.94 10.98
C ARG A 66 -45.64 -15.45 10.65
N ARG A 67 -46.44 -14.59 11.32
CA ARG A 67 -46.32 -13.15 11.13
C ARG A 67 -44.96 -12.63 11.57
N VAL A 68 -44.43 -13.03 12.72
CA VAL A 68 -43.12 -12.64 13.22
C VAL A 68 -42.01 -13.05 12.28
N ILE A 69 -42.06 -14.31 11.76
CA ILE A 69 -41.07 -14.78 10.76
C ILE A 69 -41.14 -13.95 9.48
N THR A 70 -42.35 -13.69 8.99
CA THR A 70 -42.53 -12.94 7.74
C THR A 70 -42.03 -11.49 7.88
N PHE A 71 -42.40 -10.81 8.99
CA PHE A 71 -41.90 -9.45 9.24
C PHE A 71 -40.39 -9.42 9.48
N GLY A 72 -39.83 -10.45 10.16
CA GLY A 72 -38.39 -10.59 10.34
C GLY A 72 -37.66 -10.80 9.00
N ALA A 73 -38.20 -11.67 8.12
CA ALA A 73 -37.63 -11.88 6.79
C ALA A 73 -37.69 -10.63 5.91
N PHE A 74 -38.82 -9.90 5.92
CA PHE A 74 -38.92 -8.61 5.24
C PHE A 74 -37.94 -7.57 5.81
N GLY A 75 -37.83 -7.51 7.15
CA GLY A 75 -36.87 -6.61 7.82
C GLY A 75 -35.42 -6.87 7.36
N LEU A 76 -35.00 -8.13 7.34
CA LEU A 76 -33.68 -8.54 6.86
C LEU A 76 -33.48 -8.25 5.38
N LEU A 77 -34.52 -8.50 4.54
CA LEU A 77 -34.48 -8.21 3.11
C LEU A 77 -34.29 -6.70 2.87
N PHE A 78 -35.09 -5.86 3.52
CA PHE A 78 -34.99 -4.41 3.37
C PHE A 78 -33.70 -3.84 3.98
N ALA A 79 -33.23 -4.39 5.08
CA ALA A 79 -31.92 -4.03 5.66
C ALA A 79 -30.79 -4.40 4.69
N GLY A 80 -30.82 -5.60 4.09
CA GLY A 80 -29.85 -6.02 3.07
C GLY A 80 -29.89 -5.17 1.81
N LEU A 81 -31.08 -4.88 1.29
CA LEU A 81 -31.24 -3.99 0.13
C LEU A 81 -30.78 -2.54 0.43
N GLY A 82 -31.14 -2.02 1.60
CA GLY A 82 -30.72 -0.70 2.03
C GLY A 82 -29.20 -0.60 2.19
N PHE A 83 -28.57 -1.62 2.78
CA PHE A 83 -27.12 -1.70 2.88
C PHE A 83 -26.46 -1.79 1.50
N ALA A 84 -26.96 -2.65 0.62
CA ALA A 84 -26.45 -2.77 -0.74
C ALA A 84 -26.58 -1.46 -1.53
N ALA A 85 -27.73 -0.78 -1.42
CA ALA A 85 -27.94 0.53 -2.05
C ALA A 85 -27.02 1.62 -1.47
N ALA A 86 -26.82 1.65 -0.15
CA ALA A 86 -25.93 2.60 0.50
C ALA A 86 -24.44 2.32 0.20
N ALA A 87 -24.05 1.05 0.06
CA ALA A 87 -22.70 0.64 -0.25
C ALA A 87 -22.36 0.76 -1.74
N SER A 88 -23.36 0.67 -2.64
CA SER A 88 -23.15 0.62 -4.09
C SER A 88 -22.33 1.80 -4.65
N PRO A 89 -22.51 3.07 -4.24
CA PRO A 89 -21.69 4.17 -4.73
C PRO A 89 -20.26 4.16 -4.18
N LEU A 90 -19.99 3.43 -3.09
CA LEU A 90 -18.67 3.34 -2.47
C LEU A 90 -17.83 2.22 -3.10
N VAL A 91 -18.47 1.19 -3.67
CA VAL A 91 -17.79 0.02 -4.23
C VAL A 91 -16.85 0.37 -5.39
N PRO A 92 -17.24 1.17 -6.42
CA PRO A 92 -16.32 1.56 -7.48
C PRO A 92 -15.11 2.33 -6.95
N GLY A 93 -15.32 3.31 -6.07
CA GLY A 93 -14.23 4.07 -5.47
C GLY A 93 -13.29 3.21 -4.61
N LEU A 94 -13.82 2.19 -3.90
CA LEU A 94 -13.02 1.25 -3.14
C LEU A 94 -12.22 0.32 -4.05
N LEU A 95 -12.82 -0.16 -5.15
CA LEU A 95 -12.13 -0.98 -6.14
C LEU A 95 -11.04 -0.19 -6.86
N ASP A 96 -11.31 1.05 -7.26
CA ASP A 96 -10.31 1.93 -7.87
C ASP A 96 -9.20 2.29 -6.88
N ALA A 97 -9.53 2.49 -5.61
CA ALA A 97 -8.55 2.78 -4.56
C ALA A 97 -7.58 1.61 -4.29
N THR A 98 -7.95 0.39 -4.67
CA THR A 98 -7.13 -0.81 -4.47
C THR A 98 -6.53 -1.35 -5.76
N ARG A 99 -6.99 -0.89 -6.92
CA ARG A 99 -6.54 -1.40 -8.21
C ARG A 99 -5.15 -0.88 -8.57
N HIS A 100 -4.20 -1.80 -8.77
CA HIS A 100 -2.89 -1.47 -9.29
C HIS A 100 -2.98 -1.02 -10.74
N ARG A 101 -2.29 0.09 -11.07
CA ARG A 101 -2.21 0.61 -12.44
C ARG A 101 -1.31 -0.29 -13.29
N SER A 102 -1.58 -0.34 -14.59
CA SER A 102 -0.67 -0.95 -15.56
C SER A 102 0.66 -0.19 -15.65
N ASP A 103 1.65 -0.77 -16.31
CA ASP A 103 2.94 -0.10 -16.55
C ASP A 103 2.73 1.19 -17.34
N GLU A 104 1.92 1.15 -18.40
CA GLU A 104 1.58 2.30 -19.23
C GLU A 104 0.81 3.38 -18.46
N ASP A 105 -0.21 3.00 -17.67
CA ASP A 105 -0.96 3.93 -16.84
C ASP A 105 -0.09 4.58 -15.76
N SER A 106 0.94 3.87 -15.28
CA SER A 106 1.90 4.40 -14.31
C SER A 106 2.70 5.58 -14.84
N LEU A 107 3.01 5.58 -16.12
CA LEU A 107 3.70 6.70 -16.78
C LEU A 107 2.83 7.95 -16.88
N ARG A 108 1.54 7.76 -17.17
CA ARG A 108 0.54 8.85 -17.28
C ARG A 108 0.08 9.38 -15.93
N ALA A 109 0.20 8.58 -14.87
CA ALA A 109 -0.28 8.93 -13.55
C ALA A 109 0.58 9.96 -12.81
N TYR A 110 1.79 10.21 -13.27
CA TYR A 110 2.67 11.22 -12.68
C TYR A 110 2.56 12.55 -13.40
N VAL A 111 2.31 13.60 -12.63
CA VAL A 111 2.37 14.99 -13.08
C VAL A 111 3.28 15.74 -12.11
N PRO A 112 4.35 16.41 -12.59
CA PRO A 112 5.24 17.19 -11.75
C PRO A 112 4.47 18.31 -11.01
N GLU A 113 4.68 18.42 -9.69
CA GLU A 113 3.95 19.36 -8.84
C GLU A 113 4.56 20.78 -8.85
N ASP A 114 5.87 20.87 -9.11
CA ASP A 114 6.62 22.13 -9.12
C ASP A 114 7.63 22.19 -10.28
N ASP A 115 8.32 23.31 -10.42
CA ASP A 115 9.28 23.54 -11.50
C ASP A 115 10.55 22.71 -11.36
N GLU A 116 11.00 22.40 -10.12
CA GLU A 116 12.15 21.53 -9.87
C GLU A 116 11.82 20.10 -10.32
N ALA A 117 10.69 19.56 -9.87
CA ALA A 117 10.22 18.23 -10.28
C ALA A 117 10.06 18.13 -11.81
N ARG A 118 9.55 19.20 -12.45
CA ARG A 118 9.42 19.27 -13.91
C ARG A 118 10.77 19.24 -14.61
N ALA A 119 11.73 20.03 -14.13
CA ALA A 119 13.07 20.09 -14.71
C ALA A 119 13.79 18.74 -14.57
N VAL A 120 13.68 18.10 -13.41
CA VAL A 120 14.25 16.77 -13.15
C VAL A 120 13.58 15.70 -14.03
N ASP A 121 12.28 15.71 -14.14
CA ASP A 121 11.53 14.75 -14.96
C ASP A 121 11.86 14.90 -16.44
N ASP A 122 11.88 16.13 -16.94
CA ASP A 122 12.26 16.47 -18.32
C ASP A 122 13.69 16.04 -18.62
N PHE A 123 14.63 16.24 -17.69
CA PHE A 123 16.01 15.84 -17.86
C PHE A 123 16.15 14.32 -18.00
N ILE A 124 15.49 13.55 -17.11
CA ILE A 124 15.51 12.07 -17.19
C ILE A 124 14.89 11.60 -18.50
N ASN A 125 13.76 12.17 -18.89
CA ASN A 125 13.02 11.73 -20.07
C ASN A 125 13.76 12.00 -21.40
N ARG A 126 14.59 13.05 -21.45
CA ARG A 126 15.38 13.44 -22.64
C ARG A 126 16.79 12.87 -22.63
N HIS A 127 17.20 12.19 -21.56
CA HIS A 127 18.54 11.62 -21.48
C HIS A 127 18.71 10.48 -22.50
N THR A 128 19.88 10.37 -23.12
CA THR A 128 20.20 9.37 -24.16
C THR A 128 19.97 7.95 -23.68
N LEU A 129 20.30 7.64 -22.40
CA LEU A 129 20.02 6.32 -21.81
C LEU A 129 18.52 6.00 -21.83
N ALA A 130 17.65 6.98 -21.56
CA ALA A 130 16.20 6.76 -21.60
C ALA A 130 15.72 6.50 -23.04
N GLU A 131 16.28 7.21 -24.01
CA GLU A 131 15.99 7.00 -25.44
C GLU A 131 16.44 5.62 -25.90
N GLU A 132 17.65 5.18 -25.53
CA GLU A 132 18.16 3.84 -25.82
C GLU A 132 17.26 2.74 -25.25
N MET A 133 16.83 2.89 -23.99
CA MET A 133 15.95 1.90 -23.34
C MET A 133 14.58 1.83 -24.02
N ARG A 134 14.03 2.95 -24.49
CA ARG A 134 12.76 2.99 -25.24
C ARG A 134 12.84 2.36 -26.62
N GLN A 135 14.03 2.42 -27.27
CA GLN A 135 14.26 1.77 -28.56
C GLN A 135 14.40 0.26 -28.45
N ASN A 136 14.64 -0.29 -27.26
CA ASN A 136 14.78 -1.72 -27.06
C ASN A 136 13.39 -2.39 -26.87
N PRO A 137 12.93 -3.24 -27.83
CA PRO A 137 11.58 -3.84 -27.79
C PRO A 137 11.37 -4.87 -26.67
N ASP A 138 12.46 -5.35 -26.06
CA ASP A 138 12.40 -6.29 -24.94
C ASP A 138 12.20 -5.59 -23.58
N MET A 139 12.40 -4.27 -23.53
CA MET A 139 12.24 -3.47 -22.33
C MET A 139 10.83 -2.89 -22.22
N VAL A 140 10.27 -2.93 -21.01
CA VAL A 140 8.99 -2.33 -20.66
C VAL A 140 9.23 -1.16 -19.74
N GLU A 141 8.86 0.05 -20.18
CA GLU A 141 8.97 1.27 -19.40
C GLU A 141 7.83 1.39 -18.40
N SER A 142 8.13 1.85 -17.18
CA SER A 142 7.13 2.09 -16.12
C SER A 142 7.65 3.07 -15.07
N ARG A 143 6.71 3.60 -14.25
CA ARG A 143 7.02 4.25 -12.98
C ARG A 143 6.46 3.38 -11.84
N PRO A 144 7.24 2.45 -11.30
CA PRO A 144 6.74 1.41 -10.41
C PRO A 144 5.99 1.93 -9.17
N HIS A 145 6.43 3.04 -8.60
CA HIS A 145 5.77 3.68 -7.45
C HIS A 145 4.37 4.21 -7.80
N MET A 146 4.16 4.62 -9.06
CA MET A 146 2.87 5.11 -9.54
C MET A 146 1.88 3.99 -9.89
N ARG A 147 2.31 2.73 -9.90
CA ARG A 147 1.40 1.58 -10.03
C ARG A 147 0.55 1.38 -8.77
N LEU A 148 1.07 1.79 -7.62
CA LEU A 148 0.33 1.73 -6.36
C LEU A 148 -0.79 2.77 -6.36
N PRO A 149 -2.02 2.39 -5.95
CA PRO A 149 -3.08 3.35 -5.68
C PRO A 149 -2.63 4.39 -4.65
N ASP A 150 -3.13 5.62 -4.76
CA ASP A 150 -2.69 6.73 -3.91
C ASP A 150 -2.92 6.47 -2.42
N ALA A 151 -4.00 5.73 -2.08
CA ALA A 151 -4.30 5.33 -0.71
C ALA A 151 -3.22 4.42 -0.10
N LEU A 152 -2.62 3.53 -0.90
CA LEU A 152 -1.55 2.62 -0.47
C LEU A 152 -0.17 3.28 -0.60
N ARG A 153 0.03 4.06 -1.67
CA ARG A 153 1.31 4.71 -1.98
C ARG A 153 1.78 5.64 -0.88
N ARG A 154 0.87 6.42 -0.25
CA ARG A 154 1.19 7.32 0.87
C ARG A 154 1.83 6.61 2.08
N HIS A 155 1.59 5.32 2.24
CA HIS A 155 2.15 4.47 3.30
C HIS A 155 3.32 3.61 2.84
N ASN A 156 3.74 3.75 1.58
CA ASN A 156 4.92 3.09 1.03
C ASN A 156 6.16 3.92 1.32
N LEU A 157 7.28 3.26 1.66
CA LEU A 157 8.51 3.95 2.03
C LEU A 157 9.06 4.81 0.89
N THR A 158 9.31 4.21 -0.26
CA THR A 158 9.97 4.87 -1.40
C THR A 158 8.98 5.59 -2.30
N GLY A 159 7.79 5.03 -2.50
CA GLY A 159 6.74 5.64 -3.33
C GLY A 159 5.92 6.72 -2.62
N GLY A 160 6.05 6.86 -1.31
CA GLY A 160 5.35 7.85 -0.48
C GLY A 160 6.29 8.67 0.37
N THR A 161 6.79 8.09 1.48
CA THR A 161 7.57 8.83 2.49
C THR A 161 8.83 9.47 1.93
N LEU A 162 9.58 8.77 1.09
CA LEU A 162 10.83 9.24 0.51
C LEU A 162 10.68 9.87 -0.88
N LEU A 163 9.45 10.05 -1.37
CA LEU A 163 9.17 10.70 -2.65
C LEU A 163 8.79 12.17 -2.44
N GLY A 164 9.26 13.06 -3.33
CA GLY A 164 8.90 14.48 -3.37
C GLY A 164 10.09 15.44 -3.27
N PRO A 165 9.83 16.74 -3.17
CA PRO A 165 10.87 17.78 -3.17
C PRO A 165 11.94 17.53 -2.11
N GLY A 166 13.20 17.74 -2.48
CA GLY A 166 14.36 17.49 -1.61
C GLY A 166 14.69 16.02 -1.34
N ARG A 167 13.84 15.08 -1.75
CA ARG A 167 13.96 13.63 -1.48
C ARG A 167 14.25 12.87 -2.79
N ILE A 168 13.62 11.73 -3.04
CA ILE A 168 13.55 11.20 -4.40
C ILE A 168 12.62 12.15 -5.16
N THR A 169 13.19 13.07 -5.92
CA THR A 169 12.47 14.26 -6.40
C THR A 169 11.28 13.91 -7.28
N VAL A 170 11.45 12.89 -8.14
CA VAL A 170 10.39 12.37 -9.01
C VAL A 170 10.32 10.85 -8.91
N PRO A 171 9.16 10.22 -9.18
CA PRO A 171 9.07 8.76 -9.21
C PRO A 171 10.07 8.19 -10.24
N PRO A 172 10.96 7.26 -9.84
CA PRO A 172 11.94 6.67 -10.74
C PRO A 172 11.32 6.12 -12.02
N VAL A 173 11.98 6.34 -13.14
CA VAL A 173 11.65 5.69 -14.41
C VAL A 173 12.42 4.39 -14.48
N CYS A 174 11.72 3.30 -14.77
CA CYS A 174 12.29 1.96 -14.85
C CYS A 174 12.00 1.31 -16.20
N TRP A 175 12.98 0.61 -16.73
CA TRP A 175 12.85 -0.30 -17.86
C TRP A 175 13.19 -1.71 -17.38
N THR A 176 12.24 -2.61 -17.51
CA THR A 176 12.37 -4.01 -17.07
C THR A 176 12.29 -4.95 -18.27
N GLU A 177 13.28 -5.82 -18.43
CA GLU A 177 13.28 -6.81 -19.50
C GLU A 177 12.23 -7.90 -19.22
N LYS A 178 11.47 -8.26 -20.26
CA LYS A 178 10.46 -9.31 -20.19
C LYS A 178 11.06 -10.62 -19.65
N GLY A 179 10.33 -11.26 -18.74
CA GLY A 179 10.79 -12.50 -18.08
C GLY A 179 11.75 -12.27 -16.93
N GLY A 180 11.96 -11.02 -16.50
CA GLY A 180 12.72 -10.70 -15.28
C GLY A 180 14.22 -10.93 -15.41
N LYS A 181 14.82 -10.64 -16.57
CA LYS A 181 16.25 -10.85 -16.83
C LYS A 181 17.10 -9.68 -16.41
N SER A 182 16.69 -8.46 -16.78
CA SER A 182 17.41 -7.25 -16.46
C SER A 182 16.49 -6.08 -16.11
N LEU A 183 17.08 -5.05 -15.49
CA LEU A 183 16.40 -3.80 -15.14
C LEU A 183 17.39 -2.65 -15.20
N VAL A 184 16.92 -1.52 -15.74
CA VAL A 184 17.58 -0.22 -15.64
C VAL A 184 16.59 0.77 -15.03
N SER A 185 17.06 1.62 -14.10
CA SER A 185 16.22 2.66 -13.50
C SER A 185 17.01 3.93 -13.28
N ILE A 186 16.40 5.08 -13.57
CA ILE A 186 16.97 6.41 -13.32
C ILE A 186 16.21 7.07 -12.21
N SER A 187 16.94 7.66 -11.24
CA SER A 187 16.41 8.39 -10.10
C SER A 187 17.21 9.67 -9.86
N HIS A 188 16.56 10.72 -9.32
CA HIS A 188 17.22 11.90 -8.78
C HIS A 188 17.12 11.90 -7.26
N LEU A 189 18.26 12.11 -6.57
CA LEU A 189 18.39 12.09 -5.12
C LEU A 189 18.61 13.52 -4.61
N GLY A 190 17.58 14.09 -4.01
CA GLY A 190 17.59 15.47 -3.50
C GLY A 190 18.40 15.62 -2.21
N THR A 191 18.42 16.84 -1.70
CA THR A 191 19.31 17.26 -0.60
C THR A 191 18.90 16.77 0.79
N ASP A 192 17.63 16.37 0.98
CA ASP A 192 17.10 15.90 2.25
C ASP A 192 17.39 14.41 2.52
N MET A 193 18.05 13.73 1.57
CA MET A 193 18.42 12.32 1.67
C MET A 193 19.81 12.08 2.25
N CYS A 194 20.40 13.08 2.93
CA CYS A 194 21.76 13.03 3.44
C CYS A 194 21.88 12.25 4.75
N GLY A 195 22.94 11.44 4.87
CA GLY A 195 23.41 10.88 6.14
C GLY A 195 24.54 11.69 6.78
N HIS A 196 25.33 12.37 5.93
CA HIS A 196 26.33 13.38 6.31
C HIS A 196 26.13 14.60 5.42
N PRO A 197 26.62 15.77 5.80
CA PRO A 197 26.46 16.99 5.00
C PRO A 197 26.84 16.79 3.53
N GLY A 198 25.87 16.95 2.62
CA GLY A 198 26.04 16.81 1.18
C GLY A 198 26.21 15.37 0.65
N ILE A 199 26.18 14.36 1.51
CA ILE A 199 26.34 12.94 1.13
C ILE A 199 25.06 12.16 1.43
N VAL A 200 24.51 11.52 0.42
CA VAL A 200 23.30 10.67 0.51
C VAL A 200 23.50 9.53 1.51
N HIS A 201 22.49 9.27 2.33
CA HIS A 201 22.52 8.22 3.34
C HIS A 201 22.68 6.83 2.71
N GLY A 202 23.65 6.05 3.18
CA GLY A 202 23.91 4.70 2.66
C GLY A 202 22.71 3.75 2.79
N GLY A 203 21.85 3.93 3.79
CA GLY A 203 20.60 3.18 3.95
C GLY A 203 19.60 3.44 2.82
N LEU A 204 19.55 4.66 2.24
CA LEU A 204 18.74 4.92 1.06
C LEU A 204 19.26 4.13 -0.15
N LEU A 205 20.57 4.13 -0.37
CA LEU A 205 21.18 3.35 -1.46
C LEU A 205 20.91 1.85 -1.29
N ALA A 206 20.93 1.36 -0.03
CA ALA A 206 20.58 -0.03 0.28
C ALA A 206 19.11 -0.32 -0.06
N THR A 207 18.19 0.57 0.29
CA THR A 207 16.77 0.44 -0.03
C THR A 207 16.53 0.43 -1.54
N MET A 208 17.18 1.32 -2.28
CA MET A 208 17.07 1.37 -3.75
C MET A 208 17.59 0.09 -4.40
N LEU A 209 18.74 -0.44 -3.91
CA LEU A 209 19.29 -1.71 -4.40
C LEU A 209 18.36 -2.88 -4.08
N ASP A 210 17.83 -2.97 -2.84
CA ASP A 210 16.90 -4.04 -2.46
C ASP A 210 15.67 -4.07 -3.37
N GLU A 211 15.00 -2.93 -3.54
CA GLU A 211 13.80 -2.82 -4.37
C GLU A 211 14.08 -3.03 -5.86
N GLY A 212 15.19 -2.47 -6.37
CA GLY A 212 15.55 -2.58 -7.78
C GLY A 212 15.93 -4.00 -8.18
N LEU A 213 16.74 -4.69 -7.35
CA LEU A 213 17.11 -6.08 -7.58
C LEU A 213 15.89 -7.01 -7.46
N ALA A 214 15.00 -6.77 -6.48
CA ALA A 214 13.74 -7.50 -6.33
C ALA A 214 12.88 -7.38 -7.58
N ARG A 215 12.68 -6.17 -8.04
CA ARG A 215 11.88 -5.87 -9.24
C ARG A 215 12.45 -6.51 -10.49
N CYS A 216 13.78 -6.52 -10.64
CA CYS A 216 14.46 -7.16 -11.76
C CYS A 216 14.02 -8.63 -11.92
N CYS A 217 13.97 -9.40 -10.84
CA CYS A 217 13.71 -10.84 -10.90
C CYS A 217 12.24 -11.25 -10.74
N PHE A 218 11.30 -10.32 -10.45
CA PHE A 218 9.90 -10.70 -10.20
C PHE A 218 9.31 -11.46 -11.38
N GLY A 219 9.57 -11.03 -12.63
CA GLY A 219 9.07 -11.70 -13.83
C GLY A 219 9.61 -13.14 -14.02
N ALA A 220 10.71 -13.49 -13.35
CA ALA A 220 11.30 -14.85 -13.38
C ALA A 220 10.82 -15.74 -12.22
N LEU A 221 10.15 -15.16 -11.20
CA LEU A 221 9.67 -15.88 -10.03
C LEU A 221 8.21 -16.30 -10.17
N PRO A 222 7.80 -17.42 -9.53
CA PRO A 222 6.39 -17.83 -9.49
C PRO A 222 5.48 -16.71 -8.97
N HIS A 223 4.39 -16.47 -9.68
CA HIS A 223 3.38 -15.42 -9.38
C HIS A 223 3.93 -13.99 -9.37
N ASN A 224 5.12 -13.73 -9.91
CA ASN A 224 5.80 -12.43 -9.91
C ASN A 224 5.98 -11.85 -8.49
N VAL A 225 6.15 -12.70 -7.49
CA VAL A 225 6.28 -12.34 -6.08
C VAL A 225 7.56 -12.95 -5.49
N GLY A 226 8.36 -12.10 -4.86
CA GLY A 226 9.55 -12.50 -4.13
C GLY A 226 9.74 -11.68 -2.86
N VAL A 227 10.40 -12.25 -1.88
CA VAL A 227 10.88 -11.58 -0.68
C VAL A 227 12.39 -11.69 -0.60
N THR A 228 13.05 -10.68 -0.07
CA THR A 228 14.49 -10.63 0.10
C THR A 228 14.90 -11.63 1.19
N ALA A 229 15.71 -12.62 0.82
CA ALA A 229 16.28 -13.59 1.75
C ALA A 229 17.72 -13.22 2.15
N LYS A 230 18.45 -12.58 1.24
CA LYS A 230 19.81 -12.12 1.47
C LYS A 230 20.08 -10.90 0.58
N LEU A 231 20.76 -9.92 1.12
CA LEU A 231 21.26 -8.75 0.38
C LEU A 231 22.67 -8.44 0.91
N GLU A 232 23.64 -8.39 0.00
CA GLU A 232 25.02 -7.99 0.28
C GLU A 232 25.35 -6.76 -0.55
N ILE A 233 25.88 -5.71 0.10
CA ILE A 233 26.17 -4.42 -0.54
C ILE A 233 27.63 -4.05 -0.29
N ASN A 234 28.29 -3.62 -1.35
CA ASN A 234 29.62 -3.05 -1.34
C ASN A 234 29.54 -1.59 -1.76
N TYR A 235 29.69 -0.65 -0.84
CA TYR A 235 29.79 0.78 -1.12
C TYR A 235 31.17 1.10 -1.70
N ARG A 236 31.21 1.74 -2.87
CA ARG A 236 32.45 2.04 -3.61
C ARG A 236 32.86 3.49 -3.49
N LYS A 237 31.88 4.39 -3.63
CA LYS A 237 32.12 5.84 -3.59
C LYS A 237 30.94 6.54 -2.87
N PRO A 238 31.20 7.68 -2.21
CA PRO A 238 30.13 8.50 -1.67
C PRO A 238 29.25 9.04 -2.80
N VAL A 239 27.94 9.15 -2.55
CA VAL A 239 26.95 9.72 -3.46
C VAL A 239 26.63 11.13 -2.98
N HIS A 240 26.86 12.13 -3.81
CA HIS A 240 26.50 13.51 -3.48
C HIS A 240 24.99 13.70 -3.62
N ALA A 241 24.42 14.52 -2.72
CA ALA A 241 23.04 14.95 -2.84
C ALA A 241 22.84 15.88 -4.05
N GLY A 242 21.63 15.93 -4.59
CA GLY A 242 21.33 16.69 -5.81
C GLY A 242 21.87 16.00 -7.08
N THR A 243 22.00 14.66 -7.09
CA THR A 243 22.58 13.95 -8.24
C THR A 243 21.63 12.92 -8.84
N TYR A 244 21.83 12.60 -10.10
CA TYR A 244 21.14 11.52 -10.79
C TYR A 244 21.94 10.23 -10.66
N VAL A 245 21.23 9.14 -10.38
CA VAL A 245 21.81 7.81 -10.27
C VAL A 245 21.06 6.82 -11.17
N VAL A 246 21.82 5.86 -11.70
CA VAL A 246 21.29 4.75 -12.48
C VAL A 246 21.46 3.47 -11.67
N LEU A 247 20.38 2.72 -11.51
CA LEU A 247 20.43 1.36 -11.01
C LEU A 247 20.37 0.41 -12.19
N ARG A 248 21.37 -0.47 -12.31
CA ARG A 248 21.36 -1.58 -13.26
C ARG A 248 21.35 -2.89 -12.49
N ALA A 249 20.47 -3.80 -12.87
CA ALA A 249 20.35 -5.10 -12.26
C ALA A 249 20.20 -6.21 -13.30
N ARG A 250 20.67 -7.39 -12.98
CA ARG A 250 20.55 -8.59 -13.82
C ARG A 250 20.30 -9.82 -12.96
N THR A 251 19.32 -10.63 -13.35
CA THR A 251 19.08 -11.94 -12.78
C THR A 251 20.12 -12.91 -13.31
N THR A 252 20.97 -13.44 -12.42
CA THR A 252 22.09 -14.30 -12.79
C THR A 252 21.71 -15.78 -12.79
N ARG A 253 20.74 -16.16 -11.93
CA ARG A 253 20.30 -17.56 -11.79
C ARG A 253 18.87 -17.61 -11.25
N VAL A 254 18.10 -18.58 -11.74
CA VAL A 254 16.76 -18.91 -11.24
C VAL A 254 16.66 -20.41 -11.00
N GLU A 255 16.22 -20.82 -9.81
CA GLU A 255 16.01 -22.23 -9.45
C GLU A 255 14.69 -22.36 -8.68
N GLY A 256 13.65 -22.81 -9.37
CA GLY A 256 12.33 -23.00 -8.81
C GLY A 256 11.77 -21.69 -8.24
N ARG A 257 11.76 -21.56 -6.91
CA ARG A 257 11.26 -20.36 -6.21
C ARG A 257 12.34 -19.35 -5.81
N LYS A 258 13.57 -19.54 -6.25
CA LYS A 258 14.73 -18.72 -5.89
C LYS A 258 15.29 -18.01 -7.10
N ALA A 259 15.64 -16.74 -6.95
CA ALA A 259 16.36 -15.96 -7.95
C ALA A 259 17.56 -15.26 -7.31
N TRP A 260 18.71 -15.35 -7.96
CA TRP A 260 19.92 -14.60 -7.61
C TRP A 260 20.04 -13.44 -8.57
N VAL A 261 20.29 -12.27 -8.03
CA VAL A 261 20.36 -11.02 -8.79
C VAL A 261 21.60 -10.26 -8.38
N GLU A 262 22.29 -9.72 -9.33
CA GLU A 262 23.38 -8.77 -9.14
C GLU A 262 23.02 -7.42 -9.73
N GLY A 263 23.53 -6.35 -9.14
CA GLY A 263 23.29 -5.03 -9.65
C GLY A 263 24.21 -4.00 -9.04
N GLN A 264 24.11 -2.79 -9.58
CA GLN A 264 24.91 -1.65 -9.14
C GLN A 264 24.13 -0.35 -9.24
N LEU A 265 24.53 0.60 -8.40
CA LEU A 265 24.22 2.00 -8.56
C LEU A 265 25.44 2.69 -9.16
N GLU A 266 25.22 3.51 -10.17
CA GLU A 266 26.23 4.29 -10.86
C GLU A 266 25.74 5.73 -11.11
N THR A 267 26.64 6.64 -11.44
CA THR A 267 26.24 7.99 -11.85
C THR A 267 25.55 7.94 -13.19
N LEU A 268 24.57 8.83 -13.41
CA LEU A 268 24.04 9.08 -14.75
C LEU A 268 25.09 9.89 -15.53
N ALA A 269 25.86 9.22 -16.36
CA ALA A 269 26.95 9.82 -17.10
C ALA A 269 26.44 10.63 -18.30
N ALA A 270 27.06 11.77 -18.56
CA ALA A 270 26.83 12.52 -19.79
C ALA A 270 27.33 11.72 -21.01
N ASN A 271 26.90 12.13 -22.22
CA ASN A 271 27.30 11.45 -23.43
C ASN A 271 28.84 11.43 -23.60
N GLY A 272 29.39 10.22 -23.71
CA GLY A 272 30.81 9.99 -23.88
C GLY A 272 31.62 9.91 -22.57
N GLU A 273 30.96 10.03 -21.41
CA GLU A 273 31.59 9.81 -20.12
C GLU A 273 31.33 8.39 -19.62
N GLU A 274 32.31 7.80 -18.94
CA GLU A 274 32.14 6.52 -18.29
C GLU A 274 31.40 6.70 -16.95
N PRO A 275 30.32 5.91 -16.68
CA PRO A 275 29.62 6.00 -15.43
C PRO A 275 30.48 5.53 -14.26
N VAL A 276 30.38 6.21 -13.14
CA VAL A 276 31.12 5.88 -11.93
C VAL A 276 30.29 4.96 -11.05
N ILE A 277 30.79 3.78 -10.72
CA ILE A 277 30.14 2.83 -9.82
C ILE A 277 30.18 3.38 -8.39
N LEU A 278 29.00 3.56 -7.80
CA LEU A 278 28.78 4.09 -6.45
C LEU A 278 28.62 2.97 -5.42
N ALA A 279 27.81 1.98 -5.75
CA ALA A 279 27.60 0.78 -4.92
C ALA A 279 27.29 -0.43 -5.80
N GLN A 280 27.67 -1.63 -5.33
CA GLN A 280 27.37 -2.90 -5.97
C GLN A 280 26.65 -3.80 -4.97
N ALA A 281 25.72 -4.62 -5.45
CA ALA A 281 24.98 -5.54 -4.62
C ALA A 281 24.76 -6.88 -5.29
N SER A 282 24.65 -7.93 -4.45
CA SER A 282 24.12 -9.22 -4.82
C SER A 282 23.01 -9.62 -3.86
N ALA A 283 21.95 -10.24 -4.37
CA ALA A 283 20.80 -10.59 -3.57
C ALA A 283 20.24 -11.97 -3.95
N LEU A 284 19.61 -12.61 -2.96
CA LEU A 284 18.78 -13.79 -3.14
C LEU A 284 17.34 -13.44 -2.80
N PHE A 285 16.46 -13.64 -3.76
CA PHE A 285 15.01 -13.51 -3.59
C PHE A 285 14.34 -14.88 -3.61
N VAL A 286 13.29 -15.03 -2.81
CA VAL A 286 12.56 -16.29 -2.68
C VAL A 286 11.07 -16.02 -2.80
N SER A 287 10.40 -16.69 -3.74
CA SER A 287 8.94 -16.68 -3.80
C SER A 287 8.37 -17.46 -2.60
N PRO A 288 7.58 -16.84 -1.71
CA PRO A 288 7.05 -17.53 -0.54
C PRO A 288 6.03 -18.60 -0.93
N ARG A 289 5.81 -19.60 -0.05
CA ARG A 289 4.86 -20.70 -0.34
C ARG A 289 3.43 -20.20 -0.54
N PHE A 290 3.08 -19.06 0.06
CA PHE A 290 1.78 -18.40 -0.06
C PHE A 290 1.75 -17.32 -1.16
N ALA A 291 2.72 -17.28 -2.06
CA ALA A 291 2.80 -16.31 -3.16
C ALA A 291 1.53 -16.28 -4.03
N SER A 292 0.88 -17.44 -4.25
CA SER A 292 -0.39 -17.50 -4.98
C SER A 292 -1.53 -16.73 -4.31
N VAL A 293 -1.55 -16.67 -2.99
CA VAL A 293 -2.51 -15.87 -2.21
C VAL A 293 -2.18 -14.39 -2.34
N MET A 294 -0.89 -14.02 -2.17
CA MET A 294 -0.43 -12.64 -2.35
C MET A 294 -0.71 -12.11 -3.76
N ALA A 295 -0.46 -12.93 -4.79
CA ALA A 295 -0.73 -12.56 -6.17
C ALA A 295 -2.23 -12.32 -6.42
N LYS A 296 -3.11 -13.13 -5.83
CA LYS A 296 -4.56 -12.92 -5.91
C LYS A 296 -4.98 -11.61 -5.25
N LEU A 297 -4.44 -11.32 -4.07
CA LEU A 297 -4.71 -10.03 -3.38
C LEU A 297 -4.24 -8.83 -4.23
N ASN A 298 -3.09 -8.95 -4.90
CA ASN A 298 -2.58 -7.92 -5.80
C ASN A 298 -3.32 -7.84 -7.14
N ALA A 299 -4.01 -8.90 -7.58
CA ALA A 299 -4.75 -8.94 -8.83
C ALA A 299 -6.23 -8.53 -8.67
N THR A 300 -6.77 -8.67 -7.46
CA THR A 300 -8.15 -8.26 -7.12
C THR A 300 -8.20 -6.84 -6.53
N SER A 301 -7.06 -6.26 -6.27
CA SER A 301 -6.91 -4.87 -5.82
C SER A 301 -6.63 -3.93 -6.99
#